data_dd8edfb5b2eecd54a5919b3b60400a2b
#
_entry.id   dd8edfb5b2eecd54a5919b3b60400a2b
#
_cell.length_a   1.000
_cell.length_b   1.000
_cell.length_c   1.000
_cell.angle_alpha   90.00
_cell.angle_beta   90.00
_cell.angle_gamma   90.00
#
_symmetry.space_group_name_H-M   'P 1'
#
loop_
_entity.id
_entity.type
_entity.pdbx_description
1 polymer ?
#
loop_
_entity_poly.entity_id
_entity_poly.type
_entity_poly.pdbx_seq_one_letter_code
_entity_poly.pdbx_strand_id
1 'polypeptide(L)'
;MDLSNKTIAITGSTGGLGKEISIGLAKMGANLIFVNRNLQKSEELAQEIKKCSPNTKIDIVLADLTDIESVKTALQALENMGFDTIILNAGIYNVPIKKVSTGYNNIFQVNFISQYYLTKKLLKKPDLKKVVAVGSIAYNFAKFNANDIDYSNCKKTNKVYGNSKRFFMCSMYELFERNKEKELCIAHPGVTLTNMTNHFHKSINWFVKFGIKVLFPSPKNATKNIITGIENNSQNFSWIGPEIFNIWGKPKHKKIKKISSAEREKIYKLAEDIFNKVDT
;
A
#
# COMPACT_ATOMS: atom_id res chain seq x y z
N MET A 1 16.96 -7.84 -12.01
CA MET A 1 16.41 -8.58 -10.83
C MET A 1 15.77 -9.85 -11.36
N ASP A 2 16.17 -10.99 -10.85
CA ASP A 2 15.53 -12.30 -11.07
C ASP A 2 14.77 -12.66 -9.78
N LEU A 3 13.49 -13.00 -9.91
CA LEU A 3 12.59 -13.33 -8.79
C LEU A 3 12.03 -14.77 -8.90
N SER A 4 12.67 -15.64 -9.70
CA SER A 4 12.16 -16.98 -10.03
C SER A 4 11.89 -17.87 -8.81
N ASN A 5 12.56 -17.61 -7.68
CA ASN A 5 12.38 -18.37 -6.43
C ASN A 5 11.58 -17.60 -5.38
N LYS A 6 10.91 -16.50 -5.77
CA LYS A 6 10.14 -15.66 -4.87
C LYS A 6 8.65 -15.88 -5.03
N THR A 7 7.95 -15.95 -3.91
CA THR A 7 6.49 -15.84 -3.86
C THR A 7 6.14 -14.53 -3.15
N ILE A 8 5.40 -13.67 -3.83
CA ILE A 8 5.10 -12.30 -3.37
C ILE A 8 3.60 -12.12 -3.23
N ALA A 9 3.16 -11.84 -2.01
CA ALA A 9 1.78 -11.45 -1.76
C ALA A 9 1.59 -9.95 -2.06
N ILE A 10 0.45 -9.57 -2.65
CA ILE A 10 0.15 -8.17 -2.97
C ILE A 10 -1.30 -7.82 -2.68
N THR A 11 -1.52 -6.81 -1.84
CA THR A 11 -2.86 -6.28 -1.60
C THR A 11 -3.27 -5.31 -2.70
N GLY A 12 -4.50 -5.45 -3.21
CA GLY A 12 -5.03 -4.55 -4.24
C GLY A 12 -4.37 -4.69 -5.61
N SER A 13 -4.01 -5.91 -6.00
CA SER A 13 -3.35 -6.21 -7.29
C SER A 13 -4.20 -5.85 -8.52
N THR A 14 -5.53 -5.80 -8.41
CA THR A 14 -6.43 -5.45 -9.53
C THR A 14 -6.57 -3.94 -9.78
N GLY A 15 -6.04 -3.09 -8.90
CA GLY A 15 -6.00 -1.63 -9.09
C GLY A 15 -4.93 -1.21 -10.11
N GLY A 16 -5.02 0.01 -10.65
CA GLY A 16 -4.13 0.48 -11.72
C GLY A 16 -2.63 0.30 -11.44
N LEU A 17 -2.15 0.71 -10.25
CA LEU A 17 -0.76 0.51 -9.83
C LEU A 17 -0.48 -0.96 -9.52
N GLY A 18 -1.37 -1.61 -8.77
CA GLY A 18 -1.23 -3.01 -8.36
C GLY A 18 -1.16 -3.97 -9.56
N LYS A 19 -1.94 -3.71 -10.61
CA LYS A 19 -1.92 -4.46 -11.87
C LYS A 19 -0.53 -4.39 -12.52
N GLU A 20 0.02 -3.19 -12.67
CA GLU A 20 1.34 -3.00 -13.28
C GLU A 20 2.46 -3.62 -12.43
N ILE A 21 2.36 -3.54 -11.09
CA ILE A 21 3.30 -4.21 -10.18
C ILE A 21 3.24 -5.71 -10.41
N SER A 22 2.04 -6.32 -10.40
CA SER A 22 1.86 -7.77 -10.56
C SER A 22 2.40 -8.28 -11.89
N ILE A 23 2.10 -7.57 -13.00
CA ILE A 23 2.64 -7.91 -14.31
C ILE A 23 4.18 -7.80 -14.32
N GLY A 24 4.72 -6.74 -13.70
CA GLY A 24 6.17 -6.53 -13.61
C GLY A 24 6.88 -7.64 -12.84
N LEU A 25 6.33 -8.06 -11.69
CA LEU A 25 6.87 -9.12 -10.86
C LEU A 25 6.80 -10.49 -11.57
N ALA A 26 5.69 -10.80 -12.22
CA ALA A 26 5.52 -12.03 -12.99
C ALA A 26 6.56 -12.13 -14.14
N LYS A 27 6.81 -11.03 -14.85
CA LYS A 27 7.86 -10.96 -15.89
C LYS A 27 9.28 -11.14 -15.35
N MET A 28 9.48 -10.91 -14.05
CA MET A 28 10.74 -11.17 -13.35
C MET A 28 10.81 -12.60 -12.76
N GLY A 29 9.79 -13.43 -13.02
CA GLY A 29 9.74 -14.84 -12.61
C GLY A 29 9.05 -15.09 -11.25
N ALA A 30 8.56 -14.08 -10.55
CA ALA A 30 7.92 -14.26 -9.24
C ALA A 30 6.59 -15.02 -9.35
N ASN A 31 6.30 -15.88 -8.37
CA ASN A 31 4.96 -16.36 -8.08
C ASN A 31 4.20 -15.29 -7.27
N LEU A 32 2.88 -15.26 -7.39
CA LEU A 32 2.06 -14.20 -6.83
C LEU A 32 0.92 -14.74 -5.97
N ILE A 33 0.63 -14.05 -4.87
CA ILE A 33 -0.60 -14.22 -4.10
C ILE A 33 -1.36 -12.89 -4.15
N PHE A 34 -2.52 -12.90 -4.80
CA PHE A 34 -3.38 -11.73 -4.87
C PHE A 34 -4.27 -11.64 -3.64
N VAL A 35 -4.21 -10.53 -2.93
CA VAL A 35 -5.08 -10.25 -1.77
C VAL A 35 -6.06 -9.15 -2.18
N ASN A 36 -7.27 -9.53 -2.62
CA ASN A 36 -8.24 -8.66 -3.28
C ASN A 36 -9.67 -8.93 -2.82
N ARG A 37 -10.55 -7.92 -2.98
CA ARG A 37 -11.96 -8.07 -2.65
C ARG A 37 -12.84 -8.66 -3.77
N ASN A 38 -12.37 -8.67 -5.01
CA ASN A 38 -13.15 -9.08 -6.18
C ASN A 38 -12.48 -10.26 -6.88
N LEU A 39 -13.10 -11.45 -6.77
CA LEU A 39 -12.60 -12.69 -7.36
C LEU A 39 -12.49 -12.58 -8.88
N GLN A 40 -13.56 -12.18 -9.56
CA GLN A 40 -13.60 -12.12 -11.02
C GLN A 40 -12.47 -11.27 -11.61
N LYS A 41 -12.27 -10.04 -11.05
CA LYS A 41 -11.16 -9.17 -11.50
C LYS A 41 -9.78 -9.75 -11.21
N SER A 42 -9.65 -10.55 -10.15
CA SER A 42 -8.40 -11.23 -9.83
C SER A 42 -8.11 -12.35 -10.82
N GLU A 43 -9.12 -13.12 -11.21
CA GLU A 43 -9.02 -14.16 -12.22
C GLU A 43 -8.72 -13.59 -13.61
N GLU A 44 -9.39 -12.49 -14.00
CA GLU A 44 -9.10 -11.77 -15.24
C GLU A 44 -7.64 -11.31 -15.30
N LEU A 45 -7.10 -10.75 -14.20
CA LEU A 45 -5.70 -10.36 -14.11
C LEU A 45 -4.77 -11.56 -14.16
N ALA A 46 -5.10 -12.65 -13.48
CA ALA A 46 -4.32 -13.89 -13.51
C ALA A 46 -4.22 -14.44 -14.93
N GLN A 47 -5.32 -14.47 -15.69
CA GLN A 47 -5.34 -14.87 -17.09
C GLN A 47 -4.48 -13.95 -17.96
N GLU A 48 -4.55 -12.63 -17.75
CA GLU A 48 -3.73 -11.66 -18.47
C GLU A 48 -2.23 -11.90 -18.21
N ILE A 49 -1.84 -12.15 -16.97
CA ILE A 49 -0.45 -12.45 -16.61
C ILE A 49 0.00 -13.77 -17.24
N LYS A 50 -0.82 -14.81 -17.22
CA LYS A 50 -0.50 -16.09 -17.84
C LYS A 50 -0.19 -16.02 -19.34
N LYS A 51 -0.79 -15.04 -20.06
CA LYS A 51 -0.47 -14.80 -21.48
C LYS A 51 0.98 -14.32 -21.69
N CYS A 52 1.53 -13.56 -20.76
CA CYS A 52 2.91 -13.00 -20.90
C CYS A 52 3.95 -13.66 -19.99
N SER A 53 3.51 -14.44 -19.01
CA SER A 53 4.35 -15.15 -18.04
C SER A 53 3.67 -16.50 -17.67
N PRO A 54 3.66 -17.50 -18.58
CA PRO A 54 2.84 -18.71 -18.43
C PRO A 54 3.24 -19.59 -17.23
N ASN A 55 4.48 -19.53 -16.80
CA ASN A 55 5.01 -20.33 -15.68
C ASN A 55 4.73 -19.70 -14.30
N THR A 56 4.26 -18.44 -14.22
CA THR A 56 3.94 -17.80 -12.93
C THR A 56 2.80 -18.53 -12.23
N LYS A 57 3.01 -19.00 -11.00
CA LYS A 57 1.93 -19.49 -10.14
C LYS A 57 1.20 -18.30 -9.53
N ILE A 58 -0.13 -18.35 -9.50
CA ILE A 58 -0.96 -17.26 -8.97
C ILE A 58 -2.04 -17.85 -8.09
N ASP A 59 -2.03 -17.49 -6.82
CA ASP A 59 -3.07 -17.79 -5.85
C ASP A 59 -3.89 -16.56 -5.56
N ILE A 60 -5.16 -16.72 -5.16
CA ILE A 60 -6.08 -15.62 -4.86
C ILE A 60 -6.63 -15.81 -3.45
N VAL A 61 -6.44 -14.80 -2.62
CA VAL A 61 -7.04 -14.68 -1.28
C VAL A 61 -8.04 -13.53 -1.31
N LEU A 62 -9.29 -13.81 -0.96
CA LEU A 62 -10.32 -12.79 -0.89
C LEU A 62 -10.21 -12.00 0.42
N ALA A 63 -10.15 -10.67 0.30
CA ALA A 63 -10.09 -9.75 1.43
C ALA A 63 -10.76 -8.42 1.08
N ASP A 64 -11.85 -8.08 1.73
CA ASP A 64 -12.36 -6.70 1.74
C ASP A 64 -11.72 -5.95 2.90
N LEU A 65 -10.80 -5.04 2.61
CA LEU A 65 -10.10 -4.26 3.63
C LEU A 65 -10.99 -3.22 4.32
N THR A 66 -12.25 -3.04 3.90
CA THR A 66 -13.23 -2.25 4.65
C THR A 66 -13.86 -3.03 5.80
N ASP A 67 -13.77 -4.35 5.78
CA ASP A 67 -14.32 -5.27 6.76
C ASP A 67 -13.21 -6.02 7.51
N ILE A 68 -13.11 -5.81 8.81
CA ILE A 68 -12.06 -6.42 9.62
C ILE A 68 -12.20 -7.94 9.72
N GLU A 69 -13.40 -8.48 9.70
CA GLU A 69 -13.63 -9.93 9.76
C GLU A 69 -13.21 -10.60 8.44
N SER A 70 -13.46 -9.95 7.31
CA SER A 70 -12.88 -10.38 6.01
C SER A 70 -11.35 -10.39 6.03
N VAL A 71 -10.73 -9.41 6.71
CA VAL A 71 -9.28 -9.34 6.88
C VAL A 71 -8.76 -10.47 7.77
N LYS A 72 -9.46 -10.79 8.86
CA LYS A 72 -9.12 -11.92 9.76
C LYS A 72 -9.17 -13.26 9.00
N THR A 73 -10.22 -13.47 8.20
CA THR A 73 -10.35 -14.66 7.35
C THR A 73 -9.22 -14.77 6.33
N ALA A 74 -8.90 -13.67 5.66
CA ALA A 74 -7.79 -13.64 4.71
C ALA A 74 -6.43 -13.89 5.38
N LEU A 75 -6.23 -13.41 6.61
CA LEU A 75 -5.04 -13.68 7.40
C LEU A 75 -4.85 -15.19 7.64
N GLN A 76 -5.91 -15.89 8.07
CA GLN A 76 -5.85 -17.35 8.28
C GLN A 76 -5.40 -18.11 7.01
N ALA A 77 -5.91 -17.68 5.84
CA ALA A 77 -5.46 -18.24 4.57
C ALA A 77 -3.97 -17.95 4.31
N LEU A 78 -3.54 -16.70 4.50
CA LEU A 78 -2.16 -16.27 4.27
C LEU A 78 -1.15 -16.93 5.23
N GLU A 79 -1.54 -17.23 6.46
CA GLU A 79 -0.68 -17.91 7.43
C GLU A 79 -0.28 -19.32 6.96
N ASN A 80 -1.15 -19.99 6.20
CA ASN A 80 -0.92 -21.33 5.66
C ASN A 80 -0.23 -21.35 4.28
N MET A 81 0.03 -20.19 3.67
CA MET A 81 0.67 -20.08 2.35
C MET A 81 2.14 -19.70 2.47
N GLY A 82 3.00 -20.29 1.63
CA GLY A 82 4.43 -19.95 1.57
C GLY A 82 4.66 -18.65 0.78
N PHE A 83 5.16 -17.60 1.40
CA PHE A 83 5.64 -16.39 0.72
C PHE A 83 6.65 -15.64 1.58
N ASP A 84 7.62 -15.01 0.91
CA ASP A 84 8.72 -14.30 1.57
C ASP A 84 8.54 -12.78 1.62
N THR A 85 7.68 -12.23 0.78
CA THR A 85 7.47 -10.78 0.67
C THR A 85 5.99 -10.45 0.55
N ILE A 86 5.55 -9.41 1.23
CA ILE A 86 4.22 -8.83 1.02
C ILE A 86 4.31 -7.36 0.60
N ILE A 87 3.56 -6.99 -0.44
CA ILE A 87 3.43 -5.61 -0.91
C ILE A 87 2.08 -5.06 -0.47
N LEU A 88 2.09 -4.12 0.45
CA LEU A 88 0.92 -3.43 0.98
C LEU A 88 0.56 -2.26 0.04
N ASN A 89 -0.05 -2.60 -1.10
CA ASN A 89 -0.37 -1.64 -2.15
C ASN A 89 -1.81 -1.12 -2.08
N ALA A 90 -2.74 -1.90 -1.55
CA ALA A 90 -4.14 -1.49 -1.48
C ALA A 90 -4.33 -0.11 -0.84
N GLY A 91 -5.24 0.66 -1.41
CA GLY A 91 -5.59 1.97 -0.88
C GLY A 91 -6.74 2.59 -1.67
N ILE A 92 -7.54 3.38 -0.98
CA ILE A 92 -8.67 4.13 -1.57
C ILE A 92 -8.47 5.61 -1.34
N TYR A 93 -8.86 6.41 -2.35
CA TYR A 93 -8.77 7.86 -2.35
C TYR A 93 -9.99 8.46 -3.03
N ASN A 94 -10.43 9.61 -2.56
CA ASN A 94 -11.53 10.37 -3.15
C ASN A 94 -12.83 9.57 -3.34
N VAL A 95 -13.14 8.76 -2.35
CA VAL A 95 -14.41 8.03 -2.24
C VAL A 95 -15.28 8.66 -1.15
N PRO A 96 -16.60 8.47 -1.19
CA PRO A 96 -17.49 8.89 -0.09
C PRO A 96 -16.98 8.34 1.26
N ILE A 97 -16.86 9.23 2.25
CA ILE A 97 -16.46 8.85 3.60
C ILE A 97 -17.65 8.15 4.27
N LYS A 98 -17.42 6.94 4.74
CA LYS A 98 -18.42 6.10 5.42
C LYS A 98 -17.80 5.51 6.69
N LYS A 99 -18.56 5.45 7.76
CA LYS A 99 -18.17 4.70 8.96
C LYS A 99 -18.29 3.20 8.71
N VAL A 100 -17.32 2.41 9.15
CA VAL A 100 -17.32 0.94 9.03
C VAL A 100 -17.48 0.29 10.40
N SER A 101 -17.55 -1.05 10.47
CA SER A 101 -17.83 -1.83 11.69
C SER A 101 -16.89 -1.53 12.85
N THR A 102 -15.62 -1.23 12.58
CA THR A 102 -14.62 -0.86 13.60
C THR A 102 -14.84 0.51 14.23
N GLY A 103 -15.79 1.29 13.71
CA GLY A 103 -16.11 2.64 14.19
C GLY A 103 -15.31 3.75 13.51
N TYR A 104 -14.31 3.42 12.69
CA TYR A 104 -13.49 4.38 11.91
C TYR A 104 -14.06 4.61 10.51
N ASN A 105 -13.55 5.61 9.80
CA ASN A 105 -13.95 5.80 8.41
C ASN A 105 -13.27 4.79 7.47
N ASN A 106 -13.92 4.49 6.35
CA ASN A 106 -13.48 3.49 5.37
C ASN A 106 -12.09 3.79 4.76
N ILE A 107 -11.71 5.05 4.60
CA ILE A 107 -10.38 5.42 4.04
C ILE A 107 -9.29 5.08 5.07
N PHE A 108 -9.50 5.41 6.32
CA PHE A 108 -8.57 5.08 7.41
C PHE A 108 -8.50 3.57 7.64
N GLN A 109 -9.65 2.89 7.58
CA GLN A 109 -9.74 1.43 7.68
C GLN A 109 -8.89 0.75 6.60
N VAL A 110 -9.15 1.02 5.32
CA VAL A 110 -8.47 0.35 4.20
C VAL A 110 -6.99 0.71 4.13
N ASN A 111 -6.67 2.00 4.26
CA ASN A 111 -5.30 2.48 4.00
C ASN A 111 -4.35 2.25 5.17
N PHE A 112 -4.88 2.04 6.38
CA PHE A 112 -4.07 1.89 7.58
C PHE A 112 -4.49 0.68 8.42
N ILE A 113 -5.68 0.66 9.04
CA ILE A 113 -6.02 -0.34 10.07
C ILE A 113 -5.85 -1.76 9.55
N SER A 114 -6.49 -2.09 8.43
CA SER A 114 -6.48 -3.45 7.87
C SER A 114 -5.08 -3.88 7.44
N GLN A 115 -4.30 -2.99 6.85
CA GLN A 115 -2.94 -3.32 6.43
C GLN A 115 -1.97 -3.42 7.62
N TYR A 116 -2.15 -2.58 8.64
CA TYR A 116 -1.38 -2.67 9.88
C TYR A 116 -1.69 -3.97 10.62
N TYR A 117 -2.98 -4.32 10.73
CA TYR A 117 -3.44 -5.57 11.34
C TYR A 117 -2.81 -6.79 10.65
N LEU A 118 -2.95 -6.91 9.33
CA LEU A 118 -2.34 -7.98 8.54
C LEU A 118 -0.83 -8.07 8.79
N THR A 119 -0.15 -6.94 8.71
CA THR A 119 1.31 -6.90 8.86
C THR A 119 1.71 -7.38 10.24
N LYS A 120 1.12 -6.83 11.29
CA LYS A 120 1.50 -7.16 12.67
C LYS A 120 1.29 -8.65 12.99
N LYS A 121 0.22 -9.25 12.48
CA LYS A 121 -0.01 -10.70 12.61
C LYS A 121 1.01 -11.50 11.79
N LEU A 122 1.23 -11.12 10.54
CA LEU A 122 2.15 -11.82 9.64
C LEU A 122 3.63 -11.69 10.04
N LEU A 123 4.01 -10.74 10.92
CA LEU A 123 5.39 -10.69 11.47
C LEU A 123 5.78 -11.99 12.19
N LYS A 124 4.80 -12.73 12.72
CA LYS A 124 5.04 -14.03 13.38
C LYS A 124 5.32 -15.16 12.38
N LYS A 125 5.03 -14.96 11.08
CA LYS A 125 5.23 -15.95 10.04
C LYS A 125 6.73 -16.12 9.74
N PRO A 126 7.31 -17.35 9.91
CA PRO A 126 8.76 -17.57 9.73
C PRO A 126 9.25 -17.22 8.32
N ASP A 127 8.48 -17.60 7.29
CA ASP A 127 8.85 -17.42 5.88
C ASP A 127 8.83 -15.96 5.44
N LEU A 128 8.00 -15.11 6.05
CA LEU A 128 7.96 -13.69 5.73
C LEU A 128 9.29 -13.04 6.12
N LYS A 129 9.98 -12.49 5.14
CA LYS A 129 11.25 -11.78 5.33
C LYS A 129 11.07 -10.27 5.19
N LYS A 130 10.15 -9.85 4.29
CA LYS A 130 10.07 -8.47 3.88
C LYS A 130 8.65 -7.95 3.67
N VAL A 131 8.46 -6.69 4.06
CA VAL A 131 7.24 -5.91 3.78
C VAL A 131 7.59 -4.68 2.95
N VAL A 132 6.92 -4.50 1.82
CA VAL A 132 6.99 -3.28 1.01
C VAL A 132 5.70 -2.49 1.19
N ALA A 133 5.77 -1.40 1.93
CA ALA A 133 4.62 -0.53 2.24
C ALA A 133 4.51 0.61 1.24
N VAL A 134 3.39 0.69 0.50
CA VAL A 134 3.18 1.76 -0.48
C VAL A 134 2.74 3.05 0.20
N GLY A 135 3.72 3.93 0.40
CA GLY A 135 3.55 5.27 0.97
C GLY A 135 3.03 6.30 -0.03
N SER A 136 2.79 7.51 0.44
CA SER A 136 2.32 8.62 -0.41
C SER A 136 2.80 9.97 0.13
N ILE A 137 3.20 10.89 -0.76
CA ILE A 137 3.50 12.29 -0.43
C ILE A 137 2.30 12.99 0.25
N ALA A 138 1.10 12.44 0.07
CA ALA A 138 -0.12 12.97 0.66
C ALA A 138 -0.11 12.98 2.21
N TYR A 139 0.80 12.26 2.86
CA TYR A 139 0.99 12.35 4.32
C TYR A 139 1.20 13.81 4.80
N ASN A 140 1.64 14.70 3.90
CA ASN A 140 1.80 16.13 4.18
C ASN A 140 0.48 16.92 4.15
N PHE A 141 -0.63 16.35 3.65
CA PHE A 141 -1.92 17.07 3.52
C PHE A 141 -2.69 17.19 4.83
N ALA A 142 -2.29 16.43 5.84
CA ALA A 142 -2.88 16.44 7.16
C ALA A 142 -1.81 16.58 8.25
N LYS A 143 -2.18 17.14 9.39
CA LYS A 143 -1.39 17.14 10.63
C LYS A 143 -1.95 16.07 11.56
N PHE A 144 -1.13 15.53 12.44
CA PHE A 144 -1.62 14.64 13.49
C PHE A 144 -2.61 15.38 14.41
N ASN A 145 -3.77 14.74 14.65
CA ASN A 145 -4.81 15.23 15.56
C ASN A 145 -5.27 14.10 16.48
N ALA A 146 -4.92 14.17 17.75
CA ALA A 146 -5.29 13.15 18.73
C ALA A 146 -6.79 13.10 19.04
N ASN A 147 -7.52 14.20 18.84
CA ASN A 147 -8.96 14.30 19.12
C ASN A 147 -9.83 13.80 17.96
N ASP A 148 -9.27 13.63 16.76
CA ASP A 148 -9.96 13.14 15.56
C ASP A 148 -8.96 12.34 14.73
N ILE A 149 -8.62 11.15 15.24
CA ILE A 149 -7.48 10.35 14.75
C ILE A 149 -7.67 9.81 13.33
N ASP A 150 -8.91 9.58 12.91
CA ASP A 150 -9.23 9.13 11.55
C ASP A 150 -9.78 10.24 10.64
N TYR A 151 -9.88 11.48 11.16
CA TYR A 151 -10.45 12.62 10.43
C TYR A 151 -11.91 12.41 10.01
N SER A 152 -12.71 11.72 10.84
CA SER A 152 -14.14 11.47 10.59
C SER A 152 -14.95 12.77 10.47
N ASN A 153 -14.54 13.83 11.17
CA ASN A 153 -15.18 15.14 11.13
C ASN A 153 -14.74 15.99 9.92
N CYS A 154 -13.80 15.50 9.10
CA CYS A 154 -13.23 16.25 7.98
C CYS A 154 -13.90 15.89 6.66
N LYS A 155 -14.57 16.85 6.02
CA LYS A 155 -15.20 16.67 4.69
C LYS A 155 -14.20 16.63 3.51
N LYS A 156 -12.92 17.01 3.74
CA LYS A 156 -11.89 17.08 2.70
C LYS A 156 -11.20 15.71 2.54
N THR A 157 -11.61 14.92 1.56
CA THR A 157 -11.11 13.56 1.31
C THR A 157 -9.59 13.48 1.15
N ASN A 158 -8.95 14.50 0.59
CA ASN A 158 -7.49 14.58 0.50
C ASN A 158 -6.80 14.67 1.87
N LYS A 159 -7.41 15.35 2.86
CA LYS A 159 -6.88 15.40 4.22
C LYS A 159 -7.08 14.06 4.94
N VAL A 160 -8.26 13.44 4.79
CA VAL A 160 -8.55 12.10 5.35
C VAL A 160 -7.57 11.08 4.79
N TYR A 161 -7.36 11.07 3.48
CA TYR A 161 -6.37 10.22 2.82
C TYR A 161 -4.94 10.51 3.30
N GLY A 162 -4.56 11.79 3.36
CA GLY A 162 -3.24 12.20 3.83
C GLY A 162 -2.97 11.73 5.26
N ASN A 163 -3.97 11.85 6.13
CA ASN A 163 -3.90 11.36 7.50
C ASN A 163 -3.74 9.83 7.57
N SER A 164 -4.54 9.07 6.79
CA SER A 164 -4.42 7.61 6.75
C SER A 164 -3.03 7.15 6.29
N LYS A 165 -2.43 7.82 5.31
CA LYS A 165 -1.05 7.54 4.87
C LYS A 165 0.00 7.96 5.91
N ARG A 166 -0.25 9.03 6.66
CA ARG A 166 0.62 9.44 7.77
C ARG A 166 0.64 8.38 8.87
N PHE A 167 -0.53 7.91 9.31
CA PHE A 167 -0.63 6.82 10.27
C PHE A 167 0.05 5.55 9.76
N PHE A 168 -0.27 5.13 8.55
CA PHE A 168 0.31 3.93 7.94
C PHE A 168 1.83 3.96 7.91
N MET A 169 2.44 5.02 7.36
CA MET A 169 3.89 5.11 7.22
C MET A 169 4.61 5.19 8.57
N CYS A 170 4.05 5.95 9.54
CA CYS A 170 4.64 6.08 10.87
C CYS A 170 4.58 4.77 11.64
N SER A 171 3.40 4.15 11.70
CA SER A 171 3.21 2.91 12.45
C SER A 171 3.98 1.74 11.85
N MET A 172 4.06 1.62 10.52
CA MET A 172 4.90 0.61 9.88
C MET A 172 6.38 0.80 10.24
N TYR A 173 6.90 2.02 10.15
CA TYR A 173 8.29 2.27 10.51
C TYR A 173 8.57 1.92 11.97
N GLU A 174 7.76 2.41 12.91
CA GLU A 174 7.95 2.16 14.34
C GLU A 174 7.75 0.69 14.71
N LEU A 175 6.85 -0.03 14.02
CA LEU A 175 6.65 -1.47 14.18
C LEU A 175 7.93 -2.24 13.82
N PHE A 176 8.56 -1.92 12.69
CA PHE A 176 9.77 -2.61 12.22
C PHE A 176 11.04 -2.16 12.97
N GLU A 177 11.09 -0.93 13.50
CA GLU A 177 12.16 -0.53 14.40
C GLU A 177 12.20 -1.38 15.68
N ARG A 178 11.06 -1.97 16.07
CA ARG A 178 10.90 -2.86 17.22
C ARG A 178 10.97 -4.36 16.86
N ASN A 179 10.93 -4.70 15.56
CA ASN A 179 10.94 -6.07 15.05
C ASN A 179 12.04 -6.21 13.99
N LYS A 180 13.31 -6.17 14.42
CA LYS A 180 14.49 -6.13 13.53
C LYS A 180 14.74 -7.42 12.73
N GLU A 181 14.03 -8.50 13.05
CA GLU A 181 14.13 -9.79 12.33
C GLU A 181 13.55 -9.73 10.92
N LYS A 182 12.68 -8.77 10.65
CA LYS A 182 12.01 -8.58 9.36
C LYS A 182 12.39 -7.25 8.73
N GLU A 183 12.34 -7.20 7.42
CA GLU A 183 12.71 -6.03 6.65
C GLU A 183 11.51 -5.20 6.20
N LEU A 184 11.62 -3.89 6.29
CA LEU A 184 10.64 -2.94 5.76
C LEU A 184 11.26 -2.08 4.67
N CYS A 185 10.53 -1.92 3.55
CA CYS A 185 10.71 -0.80 2.65
C CYS A 185 9.42 0.02 2.55
N ILE A 186 9.49 1.31 2.85
CA ILE A 186 8.43 2.26 2.47
C ILE A 186 8.77 2.74 1.06
N ALA A 187 7.85 2.55 0.10
CA ALA A 187 8.07 2.95 -1.29
C ALA A 187 6.96 3.91 -1.75
N HIS A 188 7.35 5.01 -2.38
CA HIS A 188 6.41 5.99 -2.93
C HIS A 188 6.40 5.90 -4.46
N PRO A 189 5.24 5.61 -5.09
CA PRO A 189 5.17 5.40 -6.55
C PRO A 189 5.42 6.68 -7.36
N GLY A 190 5.36 7.84 -6.72
CA GLY A 190 5.24 9.12 -7.40
C GLY A 190 3.78 9.53 -7.56
N VAL A 191 3.55 10.66 -8.23
CA VAL A 191 2.19 11.12 -8.57
C VAL A 191 1.84 10.53 -9.94
N THR A 192 0.92 9.58 -9.99
CA THR A 192 0.52 8.87 -11.20
C THR A 192 -0.96 9.08 -11.50
N LEU A 193 -1.29 9.09 -12.78
CA LEU A 193 -2.68 9.02 -13.24
C LEU A 193 -3.16 7.57 -13.16
N THR A 194 -3.74 7.21 -12.03
CA THR A 194 -4.40 5.92 -11.81
C THR A 194 -5.91 6.12 -11.71
N ASN A 195 -6.67 5.04 -11.55
CA ASN A 195 -8.10 5.12 -11.27
C ASN A 195 -8.45 5.98 -10.04
N MET A 196 -7.49 6.20 -9.14
CA MET A 196 -7.63 7.13 -8.01
C MET A 196 -7.78 8.60 -8.45
N THR A 197 -7.31 8.96 -9.65
CA THR A 197 -7.36 10.32 -10.21
C THR A 197 -8.44 10.51 -11.28
N ASN A 198 -9.13 9.44 -11.70
CA ASN A 198 -10.13 9.49 -12.79
C ASN A 198 -11.32 10.41 -12.48
N HIS A 199 -11.60 10.70 -11.22
CA HIS A 199 -12.64 11.67 -10.83
C HIS A 199 -12.33 13.11 -11.23
N PHE A 200 -11.07 13.45 -11.51
CA PHE A 200 -10.69 14.77 -12.02
C PHE A 200 -11.02 14.97 -13.52
N HIS A 201 -11.35 13.88 -14.24
CA HIS A 201 -11.40 13.90 -15.71
C HIS A 201 -12.72 14.35 -16.34
N LYS A 202 -13.82 14.46 -15.60
CA LYS A 202 -15.14 14.74 -16.23
C LYS A 202 -15.32 16.18 -16.73
N SER A 203 -14.49 17.12 -16.29
CA SER A 203 -14.65 18.55 -16.62
C SER A 203 -13.41 19.23 -17.24
N ILE A 204 -12.39 18.46 -17.62
CA ILE A 204 -11.11 19.03 -18.05
C ILE A 204 -10.98 18.94 -19.58
N ASN A 205 -10.62 20.08 -20.22
CA ASN A 205 -10.40 20.22 -21.66
C ASN A 205 -9.31 19.28 -22.18
N TRP A 206 -9.41 18.81 -23.42
CA TRP A 206 -8.50 17.85 -24.07
C TRP A 206 -7.02 18.27 -24.01
N PHE A 207 -6.70 19.54 -24.19
CA PHE A 207 -5.32 20.06 -24.07
C PHE A 207 -4.74 19.89 -22.66
N VAL A 208 -5.57 20.08 -21.64
CA VAL A 208 -5.15 19.87 -20.24
C VAL A 208 -4.95 18.38 -19.95
N LYS A 209 -5.81 17.50 -20.52
CA LYS A 209 -5.64 16.04 -20.42
C LYS A 209 -4.33 15.58 -21.07
N PHE A 210 -3.98 16.14 -22.22
CA PHE A 210 -2.71 15.86 -22.90
C PHE A 210 -1.52 16.33 -22.06
N GLY A 211 -1.54 17.56 -21.58
CA GLY A 211 -0.50 18.10 -20.68
C GLY A 211 -0.32 17.29 -19.42
N ILE A 212 -1.41 16.84 -18.79
CA ILE A 212 -1.37 15.97 -17.60
C ILE A 212 -0.72 14.61 -17.93
N LYS A 213 -1.04 13.99 -19.07
CA LYS A 213 -0.39 12.71 -19.49
C LYS A 213 1.10 12.86 -19.73
N VAL A 214 1.55 14.01 -20.23
CA VAL A 214 2.98 14.30 -20.44
C VAL A 214 3.68 14.64 -19.12
N LEU A 215 2.98 15.32 -18.20
CA LEU A 215 3.54 15.79 -16.93
C LEU A 215 3.59 14.72 -15.83
N PHE A 216 2.80 13.64 -15.91
CA PHE A 216 2.80 12.61 -14.87
C PHE A 216 3.26 11.25 -15.40
N PRO A 217 4.16 10.56 -14.67
CA PRO A 217 4.67 9.27 -15.09
C PRO A 217 3.55 8.23 -15.21
N SER A 218 3.70 7.34 -16.20
CA SER A 218 2.79 6.22 -16.37
C SER A 218 2.81 5.30 -15.14
N PRO A 219 1.73 4.56 -14.85
CA PRO A 219 1.71 3.55 -13.79
C PRO A 219 2.90 2.58 -13.88
N LYS A 220 3.29 2.16 -15.08
CA LYS A 220 4.45 1.30 -15.36
C LYS A 220 5.77 1.91 -14.86
N ASN A 221 5.98 3.22 -14.97
CA ASN A 221 7.18 3.87 -14.43
C ASN A 221 7.11 3.98 -12.89
N ALA A 222 5.93 4.17 -12.34
CA ALA A 222 5.71 4.23 -10.89
C ALA A 222 6.03 2.91 -10.18
N THR A 223 5.84 1.76 -10.86
CA THR A 223 6.14 0.45 -10.28
C THR A 223 7.62 0.26 -9.97
N LYS A 224 8.52 0.94 -10.69
CA LYS A 224 9.97 0.82 -10.47
C LYS A 224 10.36 1.10 -9.01
N ASN A 225 9.77 2.11 -8.39
CA ASN A 225 10.06 2.44 -6.99
C ASN A 225 9.60 1.33 -6.04
N ILE A 226 8.47 0.71 -6.32
CA ILE A 226 7.91 -0.38 -5.49
C ILE A 226 8.74 -1.66 -5.66
N ILE A 227 9.06 -2.01 -6.90
CA ILE A 227 9.88 -3.20 -7.22
C ILE A 227 11.29 -3.04 -6.64
N THR A 228 11.91 -1.85 -6.78
CA THR A 228 13.19 -1.57 -6.11
C THR A 228 13.10 -1.73 -4.59
N GLY A 229 11.92 -1.50 -4.00
CA GLY A 229 11.66 -1.74 -2.59
C GLY A 229 11.79 -3.19 -2.13
N ILE A 230 11.75 -4.16 -3.05
CA ILE A 230 11.96 -5.58 -2.72
C ILE A 230 13.41 -5.84 -2.31
N GLU A 231 14.37 -5.14 -2.91
CA GLU A 231 15.80 -5.30 -2.61
C GLU A 231 16.30 -4.35 -1.51
N ASN A 232 15.58 -3.26 -1.24
CA ASN A 232 16.06 -2.18 -0.38
C ASN A 232 15.20 -2.02 0.87
N ASN A 233 15.84 -1.56 1.96
CA ASN A 233 15.19 -1.33 3.25
C ASN A 233 15.07 0.17 3.56
N SER A 234 13.99 0.53 4.27
CA SER A 234 13.84 1.87 4.83
C SER A 234 14.66 2.02 6.10
N GLN A 235 15.56 2.98 6.11
CA GLN A 235 16.36 3.33 7.29
C GLN A 235 16.12 4.81 7.64
N ASN A 236 16.27 5.15 8.92
CA ASN A 236 16.19 6.54 9.38
C ASN A 236 14.90 7.28 8.92
N PHE A 237 13.77 6.60 8.97
CA PHE A 237 12.47 7.09 8.50
C PHE A 237 12.55 7.68 7.10
N SER A 238 12.95 6.83 6.16
CA SER A 238 13.07 7.17 4.74
C SER A 238 12.11 6.36 3.87
N TRP A 239 11.99 6.74 2.62
CA TRP A 239 11.29 5.98 1.59
C TRP A 239 12.12 5.89 0.30
N ILE A 240 11.78 4.93 -0.55
CA ILE A 240 12.21 4.92 -1.96
C ILE A 240 11.15 5.64 -2.77
N GLY A 241 11.55 6.65 -3.51
CA GLY A 241 10.65 7.42 -4.38
C GLY A 241 11.37 8.04 -5.55
N PRO A 242 10.62 8.65 -6.51
CA PRO A 242 11.21 9.29 -7.66
C PRO A 242 12.18 10.41 -7.26
N GLU A 243 13.32 10.49 -7.93
CA GLU A 243 14.41 11.41 -7.58
C GLU A 243 13.99 12.89 -7.64
N ILE A 244 13.26 13.28 -8.69
CA ILE A 244 12.92 14.67 -9.00
C ILE A 244 11.51 14.97 -8.47
N PHE A 245 11.38 15.90 -7.50
CA PHE A 245 10.14 16.38 -6.89
C PHE A 245 9.17 15.29 -6.39
N ASN A 246 9.63 14.04 -6.17
CA ASN A 246 8.80 12.87 -5.89
C ASN A 246 7.79 12.54 -7.01
N ILE A 247 8.07 12.90 -8.24
CA ILE A 247 7.22 12.70 -9.41
C ILE A 247 7.98 11.92 -10.49
N TRP A 248 9.21 12.34 -10.82
CA TRP A 248 10.00 11.78 -11.92
C TRP A 248 11.36 11.27 -11.50
N GLY A 249 12.01 10.54 -12.40
CA GLY A 249 13.38 10.08 -12.26
C GLY A 249 13.52 8.65 -11.76
N LYS A 250 14.75 8.28 -11.43
CA LYS A 250 15.11 6.95 -10.90
C LYS A 250 14.69 6.80 -9.44
N PRO A 251 14.48 5.56 -8.97
CA PRO A 251 14.29 5.29 -7.54
C PRO A 251 15.45 5.83 -6.71
N LYS A 252 15.15 6.59 -5.65
CA LYS A 252 16.14 7.16 -4.74
C LYS A 252 15.63 7.13 -3.30
N HIS A 253 16.53 6.83 -2.37
CA HIS A 253 16.24 6.95 -0.94
C HIS A 253 16.10 8.42 -0.54
N LYS A 254 15.03 8.75 0.19
CA LYS A 254 14.72 10.09 0.67
C LYS A 254 14.18 10.04 2.07
N LYS A 255 14.63 10.95 2.95
CA LYS A 255 14.04 11.11 4.29
C LYS A 255 12.59 11.57 4.18
N ILE A 256 11.73 10.97 5.00
CA ILE A 256 10.36 11.45 5.21
C ILE A 256 10.45 12.63 6.19
N LYS A 257 10.03 13.81 5.71
CA LYS A 257 10.18 15.08 6.44
C LYS A 257 8.90 15.44 7.18
N LYS A 258 8.97 16.45 8.05
CA LYS A 258 7.83 17.06 8.74
C LYS A 258 7.06 16.14 9.71
N ILE A 259 7.68 15.07 10.16
CA ILE A 259 7.15 14.19 11.21
C ILE A 259 8.28 13.96 12.22
N SER A 260 8.09 14.42 13.45
CA SER A 260 9.07 14.22 14.52
C SER A 260 9.04 12.78 15.06
N SER A 261 10.10 12.35 15.75
CA SER A 261 10.11 11.06 16.45
C SER A 261 9.02 10.97 17.50
N ALA A 262 8.80 12.06 18.25
CA ALA A 262 7.74 12.13 19.26
C ALA A 262 6.32 11.96 18.64
N GLU A 263 6.09 12.51 17.45
CA GLU A 263 4.82 12.32 16.73
C GLU A 263 4.67 10.88 16.24
N ARG A 264 5.73 10.28 15.68
CA ARG A 264 5.70 8.88 15.25
C ARG A 264 5.37 7.95 16.42
N GLU A 265 6.01 8.16 17.58
CA GLU A 265 5.76 7.39 18.78
C GLU A 265 4.31 7.49 19.27
N LYS A 266 3.71 8.69 19.23
CA LYS A 266 2.28 8.87 19.56
C LYS A 266 1.38 8.13 18.59
N ILE A 267 1.65 8.23 17.28
CA ILE A 267 0.90 7.52 16.25
C ILE A 267 1.04 6.00 16.43
N TYR A 268 2.24 5.50 16.75
CA TYR A 268 2.46 4.09 16.99
C TYR A 268 1.67 3.56 18.20
N LYS A 269 1.66 4.29 19.32
CA LYS A 269 0.84 3.91 20.49
C LYS A 269 -0.64 3.81 20.15
N LEU A 270 -1.16 4.78 19.43
CA LEU A 270 -2.54 4.74 18.95
C LEU A 270 -2.79 3.58 17.96
N ALA A 271 -1.81 3.24 17.13
CA ALA A 271 -1.91 2.08 16.23
C ALA A 271 -2.00 0.76 17.02
N GLU A 272 -1.23 0.64 18.12
CA GLU A 272 -1.31 -0.50 19.03
C GLU A 272 -2.67 -0.58 19.75
N ASP A 273 -3.18 0.55 20.22
CA ASP A 273 -4.51 0.60 20.87
C ASP A 273 -5.62 0.19 19.89
N ILE A 274 -5.56 0.69 18.65
CA ILE A 274 -6.49 0.31 17.58
C ILE A 274 -6.36 -1.18 17.25
N PHE A 275 -5.14 -1.69 17.11
CA PHE A 275 -4.90 -3.10 16.86
C PHE A 275 -5.52 -3.98 17.94
N ASN A 276 -5.26 -3.68 19.21
CA ASN A 276 -5.81 -4.45 20.33
C ASN A 276 -7.34 -4.44 20.34
N LYS A 277 -7.96 -3.29 20.02
CA LYS A 277 -9.42 -3.15 19.93
C LYS A 277 -10.04 -3.97 18.80
N VAL A 278 -9.36 -4.15 17.66
CA VAL A 278 -9.91 -4.89 16.52
C VAL A 278 -9.51 -6.37 16.51
N ASP A 279 -8.55 -6.76 17.34
CA ASP A 279 -8.09 -8.14 17.51
C ASP A 279 -9.00 -8.97 18.44
N THR A 280 -9.77 -8.29 19.29
CA THR A 280 -10.84 -8.91 20.10
C THR A 280 -12.02 -9.33 19.22
#